data_200ccba4fca158f7ba84c4c52177a3cf
#
_entry.id   200ccba4fca158f7ba84c4c52177a3cf
#
_cell.length_a   1.000
_cell.length_b   1.000
_cell.length_c   1.000
_cell.angle_alpha   90.00
_cell.angle_beta   90.00
_cell.angle_gamma   90.00
#
_symmetry.space_group_name_H-M   'P 1'
#
loop_
_entity.id
_entity.type
_entity.pdbx_description
1 polymer ?
#
loop_
_entity_poly.entity_id
_entity_poly.type
_entity_poly.pdbx_seq_one_letter_code
_entity_poly.pdbx_strand_id
1 'polypeptide(L)'
;MNRSVRATLIVVLLSALLGCANIYESNLFADFDGPPSASELADAPIDEIAEAAESPQFFDELANDPEAKDTIQDRLQEIYNDPNASDEDRRSAAILSGDVEMETTAGGEVVNNVVDVLLSGDGDFSDPSTLVESIFPESIRNDPTALREQLESFQTASEAYQVYGD
;
A
#
# COMPACT_ATOMS: atom_id res chain seq x y z
N MET A 1 57.51 17.53 -10.67
CA MET A 1 56.19 17.50 -9.99
C MET A 1 56.44 17.76 -8.51
N ASN A 2 56.01 18.92 -8.01
CA ASN A 2 56.33 19.43 -6.66
C ASN A 2 55.76 18.54 -5.56
N ARG A 3 56.52 18.37 -4.45
CA ARG A 3 56.06 17.58 -3.28
C ARG A 3 54.72 18.03 -2.74
N SER A 4 54.42 19.32 -2.81
CA SER A 4 53.13 19.89 -2.38
C SER A 4 51.94 19.41 -3.25
N VAL A 5 52.11 19.29 -4.58
CA VAL A 5 51.07 18.79 -5.50
C VAL A 5 50.73 17.33 -5.23
N ARG A 6 51.76 16.52 -4.88
CA ARG A 6 51.54 15.10 -4.52
C ARG A 6 50.76 14.95 -3.20
N ALA A 7 51.06 15.80 -2.22
CA ALA A 7 50.38 15.77 -0.93
C ALA A 7 48.91 16.20 -1.09
N THR A 8 48.60 17.24 -1.88
CA THR A 8 47.24 17.70 -2.14
C THR A 8 46.43 16.64 -2.91
N LEU A 9 47.04 15.95 -3.88
CA LEU A 9 46.39 14.91 -4.65
C LEU A 9 46.02 13.68 -3.79
N ILE A 10 46.88 13.31 -2.84
CA ILE A 10 46.63 12.20 -1.91
C ILE A 10 45.50 12.55 -0.92
N VAL A 11 45.43 13.80 -0.43
CA VAL A 11 44.35 14.23 0.48
C VAL A 11 43.00 14.26 -0.25
N VAL A 12 42.94 14.71 -1.50
CA VAL A 12 41.71 14.71 -2.32
C VAL A 12 41.27 13.28 -2.64
N LEU A 13 42.18 12.35 -2.90
CA LEU A 13 41.84 10.94 -3.14
C LEU A 13 41.34 10.25 -1.86
N LEU A 14 41.91 10.56 -0.70
CA LEU A 14 41.46 10.00 0.58
C LEU A 14 40.12 10.55 1.01
N SER A 15 39.78 11.83 0.73
CA SER A 15 38.48 12.40 1.02
C SER A 15 37.40 11.85 0.10
N ALA A 16 37.72 11.48 -1.15
CA ALA A 16 36.80 10.80 -2.05
C ALA A 16 36.45 9.37 -1.60
N LEU A 17 37.38 8.68 -0.94
CA LEU A 17 37.16 7.33 -0.40
C LEU A 17 36.35 7.32 0.90
N LEU A 18 36.40 8.39 1.68
CA LEU A 18 35.59 8.52 2.91
C LEU A 18 34.13 8.95 2.62
N GLY A 19 33.86 9.53 1.45
CA GLY A 19 32.49 9.87 0.99
C GLY A 19 31.67 8.68 0.49
N CYS A 20 32.33 7.52 0.24
CA CYS A 20 31.63 6.34 -0.26
C CYS A 20 31.07 5.42 0.84
N ALA A 21 31.36 5.68 2.12
CA ALA A 21 30.88 4.82 3.21
C ALA A 21 29.35 4.87 3.34
N ASN A 22 28.73 6.04 3.15
CA ASN A 22 27.26 6.19 3.20
C ASN A 22 26.52 5.62 1.97
N ILE A 23 27.24 5.29 0.89
CA ILE A 23 26.63 4.66 -0.30
C ILE A 23 26.43 3.15 -0.07
N TYR A 24 27.18 2.56 0.88
CA TYR A 24 27.04 1.14 1.24
C TYR A 24 25.94 0.89 2.29
N GLU A 25 25.47 1.93 2.99
CA GLU A 25 24.34 1.82 3.92
C GLU A 25 22.99 2.06 3.22
N SER A 26 22.97 2.77 2.10
CA SER A 26 21.81 2.75 1.21
C SER A 26 21.92 1.46 0.37
N ASN A 27 21.02 0.54 0.59
CA ASN A 27 20.92 -0.69 -0.21
C ASN A 27 20.56 -0.29 -1.66
N LEU A 28 21.60 0.01 -2.48
CA LEU A 28 21.42 0.38 -3.90
C LEU A 28 20.76 -0.73 -4.73
N PHE A 29 20.52 -1.88 -4.12
CA PHE A 29 19.88 -3.05 -4.72
C PHE A 29 18.53 -3.37 -4.07
N ALA A 30 18.08 -2.60 -3.08
CA ALA A 30 16.76 -2.78 -2.47
C ALA A 30 15.64 -2.68 -3.54
N ASP A 31 15.82 -1.79 -4.51
CA ASP A 31 14.91 -1.66 -5.66
C ASP A 31 14.98 -2.83 -6.65
N PHE A 32 15.95 -3.74 -6.51
CA PHE A 32 16.11 -4.91 -7.38
C PHE A 32 15.57 -6.21 -6.78
N ASP A 33 15.45 -6.26 -5.46
CA ASP A 33 14.95 -7.46 -4.77
C ASP A 33 13.41 -7.50 -4.69
N GLY A 34 12.74 -6.42 -5.12
CA GLY A 34 11.30 -6.25 -4.98
C GLY A 34 10.88 -5.94 -3.54
N PRO A 35 9.60 -5.69 -3.28
CA PRO A 35 9.09 -5.55 -1.92
C PRO A 35 9.25 -6.87 -1.16
N PRO A 36 9.38 -6.83 0.20
CA PRO A 36 9.37 -8.04 1.02
C PRO A 36 8.09 -8.85 0.76
N SER A 37 8.21 -10.17 0.72
CA SER A 37 7.06 -11.05 0.54
C SER A 37 6.10 -10.98 1.76
N ALA A 38 4.83 -11.31 1.56
CA ALA A 38 3.84 -11.36 2.64
C ALA A 38 4.27 -12.26 3.79
N SER A 39 4.99 -13.37 3.51
CA SER A 39 5.51 -14.26 4.55
C SER A 39 6.64 -13.65 5.38
N GLU A 40 7.41 -12.72 4.83
CA GLU A 40 8.43 -11.96 5.57
C GLU A 40 7.79 -10.88 6.44
N LEU A 41 6.64 -10.36 6.00
CA LEU A 41 5.89 -9.31 6.70
C LEU A 41 4.87 -9.86 7.72
N ALA A 42 4.66 -11.18 7.79
CA ALA A 42 3.66 -11.81 8.66
C ALA A 42 3.81 -11.45 10.15
N ASP A 43 5.03 -11.25 10.61
CA ASP A 43 5.35 -10.83 11.99
C ASP A 43 5.96 -9.43 12.06
N ALA A 44 5.98 -8.69 10.96
CA ALA A 44 6.63 -7.39 10.86
C ALA A 44 5.89 -6.31 11.68
N PRO A 45 6.60 -5.29 12.17
CA PRO A 45 5.98 -4.10 12.73
C PRO A 45 5.33 -3.26 11.61
N ILE A 46 4.43 -2.34 12.00
CA ILE A 46 3.62 -1.59 11.03
C ILE A 46 4.43 -0.72 10.09
N ASP A 47 5.55 -0.18 10.54
CA ASP A 47 6.44 0.66 9.75
C ASP A 47 7.07 -0.10 8.58
N GLU A 48 7.46 -1.36 8.77
CA GLU A 48 7.98 -2.21 7.70
C GLU A 48 6.89 -2.57 6.68
N ILE A 49 5.66 -2.85 7.13
CA ILE A 49 4.53 -3.14 6.22
C ILE A 49 4.16 -1.87 5.44
N ALA A 50 4.16 -0.71 6.09
CA ALA A 50 3.88 0.57 5.45
C ALA A 50 4.95 0.94 4.42
N GLU A 51 6.24 0.69 4.69
CA GLU A 51 7.32 0.88 3.72
C GLU A 51 7.15 -0.04 2.50
N ALA A 52 6.78 -1.31 2.71
CA ALA A 52 6.49 -2.23 1.60
C ALA A 52 5.30 -1.74 0.75
N ALA A 53 4.28 -1.18 1.38
CA ALA A 53 3.08 -0.65 0.72
C ALA A 53 3.32 0.64 -0.09
N GLU A 54 4.46 1.32 0.07
CA GLU A 54 4.85 2.40 -0.84
C GLU A 54 5.14 1.90 -2.27
N SER A 55 5.34 0.59 -2.44
CA SER A 55 5.58 -0.03 -3.73
C SER A 55 4.27 -0.52 -4.36
N PRO A 56 3.95 -0.12 -5.62
CA PRO A 56 2.79 -0.66 -6.33
C PRO A 56 2.83 -2.19 -6.48
N GLN A 57 4.02 -2.80 -6.52
CA GLN A 57 4.19 -4.25 -6.61
C GLN A 57 3.62 -4.98 -5.39
N PHE A 58 3.63 -4.34 -4.21
CA PHE A 58 3.05 -4.91 -3.00
C PHE A 58 1.55 -5.22 -3.18
N PHE A 59 0.77 -4.25 -3.64
CA PHE A 59 -0.66 -4.45 -3.89
C PHE A 59 -0.93 -5.39 -5.06
N ASP A 60 -0.10 -5.35 -6.11
CA ASP A 60 -0.18 -6.28 -7.24
C ASP A 60 0.05 -7.74 -6.80
N GLU A 61 1.01 -7.98 -5.89
CA GLU A 61 1.26 -9.30 -5.31
C GLU A 61 0.04 -9.77 -4.50
N LEU A 62 -0.47 -8.94 -3.58
CA LEU A 62 -1.63 -9.28 -2.76
C LEU A 62 -2.90 -9.48 -3.59
N ALA A 63 -3.08 -8.74 -4.69
CA ALA A 63 -4.22 -8.92 -5.59
C ALA A 63 -4.18 -10.26 -6.35
N ASN A 64 -2.97 -10.81 -6.59
CA ASN A 64 -2.78 -12.06 -7.31
C ASN A 64 -2.58 -13.27 -6.40
N ASP A 65 -2.36 -13.08 -5.10
CA ASP A 65 -2.18 -14.13 -4.10
C ASP A 65 -3.09 -13.90 -2.89
N PRO A 66 -4.26 -14.56 -2.85
CA PRO A 66 -5.21 -14.44 -1.73
C PRO A 66 -4.62 -14.88 -0.38
N GLU A 67 -3.70 -15.86 -0.35
CA GLU A 67 -3.07 -16.32 0.90
C GLU A 67 -2.11 -15.24 1.44
N ALA A 68 -1.38 -14.58 0.54
CA ALA A 68 -0.55 -13.42 0.87
C ALA A 68 -1.41 -12.27 1.41
N LYS A 69 -2.52 -11.96 0.75
CA LYS A 69 -3.47 -10.93 1.20
C LYS A 69 -4.00 -11.24 2.60
N ASP A 70 -4.48 -12.45 2.83
CA ASP A 70 -5.01 -12.88 4.14
C ASP A 70 -3.94 -12.74 5.23
N THR A 71 -2.69 -13.14 4.94
CA THR A 71 -1.56 -13.02 5.87
C THR A 71 -1.32 -11.58 6.30
N ILE A 72 -1.30 -10.65 5.34
CA ILE A 72 -1.10 -9.22 5.64
C ILE A 72 -2.32 -8.65 6.38
N GLN A 73 -3.53 -8.98 5.97
CA GLN A 73 -4.75 -8.53 6.64
C GLN A 73 -4.82 -9.01 8.09
N ASP A 74 -4.51 -10.28 8.36
CA ASP A 74 -4.46 -10.83 9.71
C ASP A 74 -3.44 -10.07 10.58
N ARG A 75 -2.26 -9.78 10.04
CA ARG A 75 -1.24 -9.01 10.73
C ARG A 75 -1.68 -7.58 11.04
N LEU A 76 -2.27 -6.89 10.08
CA LEU A 76 -2.77 -5.53 10.28
C LEU A 76 -3.89 -5.51 11.32
N GLN A 77 -4.81 -6.50 11.29
CA GLN A 77 -5.87 -6.65 12.28
C GLN A 77 -5.32 -6.89 13.68
N GLU A 78 -4.28 -7.72 13.82
CA GLU A 78 -3.61 -7.93 15.09
C GLU A 78 -3.08 -6.62 15.68
N ILE A 79 -2.41 -5.80 14.86
CA ILE A 79 -1.82 -4.53 15.29
C ILE A 79 -2.92 -3.53 15.69
N TYR A 80 -3.94 -3.30 14.86
CA TYR A 80 -4.93 -2.28 15.19
C TYR A 80 -5.89 -2.69 16.31
N ASN A 81 -6.00 -3.99 16.62
CA ASN A 81 -6.76 -4.48 17.76
C ASN A 81 -5.92 -4.64 19.04
N ASP A 82 -4.59 -4.51 18.98
CA ASP A 82 -3.75 -4.61 20.17
C ASP A 82 -3.92 -3.38 21.07
N PRO A 83 -4.45 -3.53 22.28
CA PRO A 83 -4.60 -2.42 23.22
C PRO A 83 -3.26 -1.89 23.75
N ASN A 84 -2.15 -2.61 23.53
CA ASN A 84 -0.82 -2.18 23.94
C ASN A 84 -0.04 -1.48 22.82
N ALA A 85 -0.50 -1.57 21.57
CA ALA A 85 0.08 -0.82 20.46
C ALA A 85 -0.18 0.69 20.64
N SER A 86 0.69 1.52 20.10
CA SER A 86 0.49 2.97 20.13
C SER A 86 -0.75 3.37 19.30
N ASP A 87 -1.37 4.50 19.62
CA ASP A 87 -2.49 5.01 18.81
C ASP A 87 -2.08 5.28 17.37
N GLU A 88 -0.81 5.65 17.14
CA GLU A 88 -0.25 5.86 15.80
C GLU A 88 -0.16 4.55 15.03
N ASP A 89 0.39 3.49 15.63
CA ASP A 89 0.51 2.18 15.00
C ASP A 89 -0.87 1.58 14.69
N ARG A 90 -1.80 1.68 15.63
CA ARG A 90 -3.18 1.21 15.43
C ARG A 90 -3.87 1.91 14.29
N ARG A 91 -3.73 3.23 14.18
CA ARG A 91 -4.30 4.01 13.09
C ARG A 91 -3.66 3.69 11.76
N SER A 92 -2.32 3.60 11.73
CA SER A 92 -1.59 3.23 10.51
C SER A 92 -1.99 1.85 10.00
N ALA A 93 -2.09 0.88 10.90
CA ALA A 93 -2.52 -0.47 10.55
C ALA A 93 -3.98 -0.51 10.06
N ALA A 94 -4.88 0.26 10.69
CA ALA A 94 -6.27 0.34 10.27
C ALA A 94 -6.42 0.98 8.88
N ILE A 95 -5.71 2.08 8.60
CA ILE A 95 -5.71 2.72 7.29
C ILE A 95 -5.18 1.74 6.24
N LEU A 96 -4.02 1.14 6.48
CA LEU A 96 -3.39 0.23 5.52
C LEU A 96 -4.25 -1.02 5.27
N SER A 97 -4.96 -1.54 6.29
CA SER A 97 -5.92 -2.63 6.12
C SER A 97 -7.06 -2.25 5.16
N GLY A 98 -7.58 -1.03 5.29
CA GLY A 98 -8.56 -0.50 4.34
C GLY A 98 -7.99 -0.35 2.93
N ASP A 99 -6.77 0.17 2.80
CA ASP A 99 -6.10 0.36 1.52
C ASP A 99 -5.83 -0.99 0.83
N VAL A 100 -5.40 -2.03 1.57
CA VAL A 100 -5.24 -3.39 1.03
C VAL A 100 -6.56 -3.89 0.42
N GLU A 101 -7.70 -3.71 1.11
CA GLU A 101 -9.00 -4.11 0.56
C GLU A 101 -9.36 -3.32 -0.71
N MET A 102 -9.07 -2.04 -0.74
CA MET A 102 -9.42 -1.19 -1.87
C MET A 102 -8.54 -1.41 -3.10
N GLU A 103 -7.23 -1.56 -2.89
CA GLU A 103 -6.25 -1.67 -3.97
C GLU A 103 -6.14 -3.09 -4.55
N THR A 104 -6.45 -4.13 -3.76
CA THR A 104 -6.40 -5.52 -4.21
C THR A 104 -7.72 -6.00 -4.82
N THR A 105 -8.75 -5.16 -4.86
CA THR A 105 -10.04 -5.43 -5.46
C THR A 105 -10.39 -4.34 -6.48
N ALA A 106 -11.59 -4.39 -7.06
CA ALA A 106 -12.06 -3.28 -7.89
C ALA A 106 -12.55 -2.07 -7.05
N GLY A 107 -12.25 -2.03 -5.76
CA GLY A 107 -12.69 -0.98 -4.85
C GLY A 107 -12.25 0.40 -5.28
N GLY A 108 -10.97 0.55 -5.64
CA GLY A 108 -10.43 1.82 -6.14
C GLY A 108 -11.12 2.31 -7.41
N GLU A 109 -11.39 1.40 -8.37
CA GLU A 109 -12.13 1.74 -9.59
C GLU A 109 -13.57 2.18 -9.28
N VAL A 110 -14.26 1.47 -8.40
CA VAL A 110 -15.63 1.85 -7.98
C VAL A 110 -15.65 3.22 -7.32
N VAL A 111 -14.71 3.53 -6.42
CA VAL A 111 -14.62 4.85 -5.78
C VAL A 111 -14.35 5.94 -6.80
N ASN A 112 -13.42 5.74 -7.74
CA ASN A 112 -13.14 6.69 -8.80
C ASN A 112 -14.38 6.95 -9.67
N ASN A 113 -15.11 5.90 -10.05
CA ASN A 113 -16.35 6.03 -10.80
C ASN A 113 -17.43 6.81 -10.03
N VAL A 114 -17.56 6.59 -8.71
CA VAL A 114 -18.47 7.37 -7.86
C VAL A 114 -18.08 8.85 -7.88
N VAL A 115 -16.80 9.16 -7.74
CA VAL A 115 -16.29 10.54 -7.76
C VAL A 115 -16.57 11.17 -9.13
N ASP A 116 -16.32 10.47 -10.22
CA ASP A 116 -16.57 10.95 -11.58
C ASP A 116 -18.04 11.24 -11.81
N VAL A 117 -18.94 10.34 -11.41
CA VAL A 117 -20.41 10.54 -11.50
C VAL A 117 -20.85 11.76 -10.70
N LEU A 118 -20.29 11.98 -9.50
CA LEU A 118 -20.62 13.13 -8.67
C LEU A 118 -20.08 14.45 -9.22
N LEU A 119 -18.88 14.45 -9.79
CA LEU A 119 -18.21 15.66 -10.30
C LEU A 119 -18.69 16.07 -11.70
N SER A 120 -18.96 15.09 -12.58
CA SER A 120 -19.47 15.37 -13.93
C SER A 120 -20.90 15.88 -13.93
N GLY A 121 -21.67 15.49 -12.92
CA GLY A 121 -23.11 15.77 -12.87
C GLY A 121 -23.93 14.97 -13.90
N ASP A 122 -23.30 14.03 -14.59
CA ASP A 122 -23.92 13.20 -15.63
C ASP A 122 -24.65 11.98 -15.05
N GLY A 123 -24.57 11.76 -13.74
CA GLY A 123 -25.24 10.67 -13.06
C GLY A 123 -26.76 10.87 -13.04
N ASP A 124 -27.49 9.99 -13.72
CA ASP A 124 -28.95 9.93 -13.56
C ASP A 124 -29.31 9.19 -12.26
N PHE A 125 -29.31 9.95 -11.16
CA PHE A 125 -29.69 9.43 -9.84
C PHE A 125 -31.19 9.02 -9.75
N SER A 126 -31.96 9.29 -10.79
CA SER A 126 -33.38 8.88 -10.84
C SER A 126 -33.56 7.44 -11.35
N ASP A 127 -32.60 6.91 -12.06
CA ASP A 127 -32.57 5.53 -12.53
C ASP A 127 -31.47 4.71 -11.82
N PRO A 128 -31.83 3.84 -10.85
CA PRO A 128 -30.88 3.02 -10.13
C PRO A 128 -30.04 2.09 -11.05
N SER A 129 -30.59 1.65 -12.17
CA SER A 129 -29.89 0.76 -13.10
C SER A 129 -28.73 1.50 -13.77
N THR A 130 -29.00 2.69 -14.29
CA THR A 130 -27.98 3.54 -14.92
C THR A 130 -26.90 3.94 -13.91
N LEU A 131 -27.29 4.22 -12.66
CA LEU A 131 -26.33 4.53 -11.59
C LEU A 131 -25.40 3.35 -11.30
N VAL A 132 -25.95 2.14 -11.15
CA VAL A 132 -25.16 0.91 -10.94
C VAL A 132 -24.23 0.66 -12.12
N GLU A 133 -24.71 0.87 -13.36
CA GLU A 133 -23.87 0.73 -14.56
C GLU A 133 -22.72 1.73 -14.63
N SER A 134 -22.91 2.92 -14.09
CA SER A 134 -21.89 3.96 -14.09
C SER A 134 -20.83 3.75 -12.98
N ILE A 135 -21.21 3.12 -11.87
CA ILE A 135 -20.34 2.96 -10.69
C ILE A 135 -19.56 1.64 -10.74
N PHE A 136 -20.23 0.53 -11.04
CA PHE A 136 -19.61 -0.78 -10.98
C PHE A 136 -19.06 -1.22 -12.34
N PRO A 137 -17.79 -1.69 -12.41
CA PRO A 137 -17.22 -2.29 -13.61
C PRO A 137 -18.05 -3.47 -14.13
N GLU A 138 -18.02 -3.71 -15.44
CA GLU A 138 -18.75 -4.79 -16.07
C GLU A 138 -18.37 -6.18 -15.51
N SER A 139 -17.12 -6.35 -15.14
CA SER A 139 -16.58 -7.57 -14.54
C SER A 139 -17.29 -7.95 -13.23
N ILE A 140 -17.73 -6.95 -12.47
CA ILE A 140 -18.46 -7.13 -11.20
C ILE A 140 -19.96 -7.20 -11.41
N ARG A 141 -20.51 -6.32 -12.23
CA ARG A 141 -21.99 -6.23 -12.44
C ARG A 141 -22.62 -7.51 -12.94
N ASN A 142 -21.90 -8.26 -13.76
CA ASN A 142 -22.39 -9.47 -14.42
C ASN A 142 -22.09 -10.75 -13.61
N ASP A 143 -21.36 -10.65 -12.52
CA ASP A 143 -21.05 -11.77 -11.63
C ASP A 143 -21.56 -11.50 -10.21
N PRO A 144 -22.65 -12.18 -9.78
CA PRO A 144 -23.19 -11.99 -8.41
C PRO A 144 -22.22 -12.38 -7.30
N THR A 145 -21.24 -13.25 -7.58
CA THR A 145 -20.22 -13.64 -6.60
C THR A 145 -19.20 -12.50 -6.46
N ALA A 146 -18.66 -12.01 -7.57
CA ALA A 146 -17.75 -10.88 -7.57
C ALA A 146 -18.37 -9.61 -6.96
N LEU A 147 -19.68 -9.36 -7.20
CA LEU A 147 -20.39 -8.25 -6.57
C LEU A 147 -20.46 -8.42 -5.05
N ARG A 148 -20.72 -9.63 -4.55
CA ARG A 148 -20.77 -9.90 -3.11
C ARG A 148 -19.39 -9.70 -2.48
N GLU A 149 -18.36 -10.28 -3.07
CA GLU A 149 -16.99 -10.14 -2.61
C GLU A 149 -16.57 -8.67 -2.54
N GLN A 150 -16.93 -7.88 -3.56
CA GLN A 150 -16.66 -6.44 -3.56
C GLN A 150 -17.41 -5.70 -2.43
N LEU A 151 -18.64 -6.06 -2.14
CA LEU A 151 -19.40 -5.46 -1.04
C LEU A 151 -18.81 -5.87 0.32
N GLU A 152 -18.34 -7.09 0.48
CA GLU A 152 -17.62 -7.57 1.66
C GLU A 152 -16.31 -6.80 1.86
N SER A 153 -15.54 -6.57 0.78
CA SER A 153 -14.33 -5.74 0.84
C SER A 153 -14.64 -4.29 1.27
N PHE A 154 -15.69 -3.68 0.75
CA PHE A 154 -16.10 -2.34 1.21
C PHE A 154 -16.50 -2.32 2.68
N GLN A 155 -17.19 -3.36 3.16
CA GLN A 155 -17.52 -3.45 4.57
C GLN A 155 -16.26 -3.57 5.42
N THR A 156 -15.32 -4.45 5.08
CA THR A 156 -14.05 -4.64 5.78
C THR A 156 -13.24 -3.34 5.80
N ALA A 157 -13.08 -2.67 4.65
CA ALA A 157 -12.40 -1.39 4.57
C ALA A 157 -13.09 -0.31 5.45
N SER A 158 -14.42 -0.26 5.43
CA SER A 158 -15.18 0.68 6.26
C SER A 158 -14.99 0.43 7.76
N GLU A 159 -14.98 -0.82 8.18
CA GLU A 159 -14.72 -1.20 9.58
C GLU A 159 -13.30 -0.80 10.01
N ALA A 160 -12.30 -1.02 9.17
CA ALA A 160 -10.92 -0.60 9.41
C ALA A 160 -10.81 0.94 9.52
N TYR A 161 -11.39 1.69 8.59
CA TYR A 161 -11.36 3.16 8.64
C TYR A 161 -12.13 3.76 9.83
N GLN A 162 -13.12 3.07 10.40
CA GLN A 162 -13.79 3.52 11.61
C GLN A 162 -12.85 3.53 12.82
N VAL A 163 -11.92 2.58 12.92
CA VAL A 163 -10.89 2.58 13.97
C VAL A 163 -10.01 3.83 13.91
N TYR A 164 -9.80 4.38 12.71
CA TYR A 164 -9.06 5.63 12.54
C TYR A 164 -9.83 6.86 13.05
N GLY A 165 -11.17 6.84 12.98
CA GLY A 165 -12.04 7.98 13.30
C GLY A 165 -12.37 8.14 14.80
N ASP A 166 -12.10 7.12 15.60
CA ASP A 166 -12.31 7.10 17.05
C ASP A 166 -11.03 7.50 17.81
#